data_af8222553cf7c149c0564d195ed0ffee
#
_entry.id   af8222553cf7c149c0564d195ed0ffee
#
_cell.length_a   1.000
_cell.length_b   1.000
_cell.length_c   1.000
_cell.angle_alpha   90.00
_cell.angle_beta   90.00
_cell.angle_gamma   90.00
#
_symmetry.space_group_name_H-M   'P 1'
#
loop_
_entity.id
_entity.type
_entity.pdbx_description
1 polymer ?
#
loop_
_entity_poly.entity_id
_entity_poly.type
_entity_poly.pdbx_seq_one_letter_code
_entity_poly.pdbx_strand_id
1 'polypeptide(L)'
;LLPLAAAMLLLVIAFVSIFVIETRHRQAEDIARTAASVETMFREQSAEDIQLVRSIMELVLQDQHLETALRARDRQRLLELSTPILNDIRARNRITHFYYILPDRTMLLRVQAPTKHGDRIDRFVLQEAQRTGKPFWGNEQGPLGSFTLRVAYPWISNGEVIGYLEMGIEFEDIMQSIKNFLDVQVLVAINKSFFDRAKWEEAQAKNVRPVPWDEFPAVVVLSRTTPEIPAPIAAYFGALKEQHGKRTFEIDWEQRVAQTIVVPFANLRGQELGELVVLRDITLRAAERRRGLIGVVLVSTIVGGGLMLFFHFL
;
A
#
# COMPACT_ATOMS: atom_id res chain seq x y z
N LEU A 1 60.29 12.29 3.71
CA LEU A 1 59.33 11.20 3.91
C LEU A 1 57.99 11.67 4.52
N LEU A 2 58.01 12.49 5.61
CA LEU A 2 56.78 12.95 6.28
C LEU A 2 55.78 13.68 5.37
N PRO A 3 56.19 14.65 4.49
CA PRO A 3 55.27 15.34 3.56
C PRO A 3 54.69 14.40 2.51
N LEU A 4 55.44 13.43 2.04
CA LEU A 4 54.99 12.46 1.05
C LEU A 4 53.94 11.51 1.65
N ALA A 5 54.20 11.03 2.88
CA ALA A 5 53.22 10.22 3.62
C ALA A 5 51.90 10.98 3.86
N ALA A 6 51.98 12.26 4.22
CA ALA A 6 50.81 13.11 4.39
C ALA A 6 50.04 13.32 3.07
N ALA A 7 50.74 13.59 1.96
CA ALA A 7 50.11 13.73 0.65
C ALA A 7 49.40 12.45 0.21
N MET A 8 50.02 11.28 0.43
CA MET A 8 49.42 9.98 0.12
C MET A 8 48.20 9.68 0.99
N LEU A 9 48.26 9.98 2.29
CA LEU A 9 47.11 9.81 3.18
C LEU A 9 45.92 10.67 2.70
N LEU A 10 46.20 11.91 2.30
CA LEU A 10 45.20 12.82 1.74
C LEU A 10 44.58 12.26 0.43
N LEU A 11 45.39 11.68 -0.46
CA LEU A 11 44.87 11.05 -1.69
C LEU A 11 43.98 9.83 -1.39
N VAL A 12 44.39 9.00 -0.44
CA VAL A 12 43.58 7.84 0.00
C VAL A 12 42.24 8.33 0.60
N ILE A 13 42.28 9.32 1.47
CA ILE A 13 41.07 9.90 2.08
C ILE A 13 40.18 10.51 0.98
N ALA A 14 40.75 11.26 0.03
CA ALA A 14 40.01 11.84 -1.08
C ALA A 14 39.34 10.74 -1.94
N PHE A 15 40.07 9.69 -2.29
CA PHE A 15 39.54 8.58 -3.11
C PHE A 15 38.45 7.81 -2.38
N VAL A 16 38.64 7.46 -1.10
CA VAL A 16 37.61 6.79 -0.28
C VAL A 16 36.39 7.71 -0.13
N SER A 17 36.59 9.01 0.07
CA SER A 17 35.50 9.97 0.19
C SER A 17 34.67 10.06 -1.10
N ILE A 18 35.34 10.16 -2.25
CA ILE A 18 34.67 10.17 -3.56
C ILE A 18 33.87 8.86 -3.77
N PHE A 19 34.48 7.72 -3.47
CA PHE A 19 33.81 6.42 -3.57
C PHE A 19 32.56 6.33 -2.67
N VAL A 20 32.66 6.80 -1.43
CA VAL A 20 31.53 6.81 -0.49
C VAL A 20 30.42 7.75 -0.96
N ILE A 21 30.77 8.95 -1.43
CA ILE A 21 29.82 9.94 -1.95
C ILE A 21 29.09 9.38 -3.17
N GLU A 22 29.83 8.82 -4.13
CA GLU A 22 29.26 8.24 -5.35
C GLU A 22 28.33 7.06 -5.02
N THR A 23 28.74 6.19 -4.09
CA THR A 23 27.92 5.05 -3.65
C THR A 23 26.63 5.52 -2.97
N ARG A 24 26.70 6.55 -2.13
CA ARG A 24 25.52 7.15 -1.49
C ARG A 24 24.58 7.80 -2.50
N HIS A 25 25.12 8.48 -3.49
CA HIS A 25 24.32 9.11 -4.55
C HIS A 25 23.54 8.07 -5.34
N ARG A 26 24.21 7.03 -5.83
CA ARG A 26 23.57 5.89 -6.54
C ARG A 26 22.52 5.20 -5.70
N GLN A 27 22.77 5.02 -4.41
CA GLN A 27 21.81 4.44 -3.49
C GLN A 27 20.58 5.33 -3.34
N ALA A 28 20.74 6.64 -3.18
CA ALA A 28 19.62 7.57 -3.08
C ALA A 28 18.75 7.58 -4.35
N GLU A 29 19.38 7.52 -5.54
CA GLU A 29 18.67 7.42 -6.81
C GLU A 29 17.89 6.08 -6.96
N ASP A 30 18.50 4.95 -6.55
CA ASP A 30 17.85 3.64 -6.60
C ASP A 30 16.64 3.58 -5.65
N ILE A 31 16.75 4.17 -4.48
CA ILE A 31 15.66 4.34 -3.52
C ILE A 31 14.52 5.18 -4.13
N ALA A 32 14.86 6.34 -4.68
CA ALA A 32 13.86 7.22 -5.27
C ALA A 32 13.14 6.53 -6.43
N ARG A 33 13.87 5.79 -7.28
CA ARG A 33 13.29 4.99 -8.36
C ARG A 33 12.35 3.90 -7.83
N THR A 34 12.76 3.15 -6.81
CA THR A 34 11.92 2.10 -6.22
C THR A 34 10.64 2.68 -5.61
N ALA A 35 10.74 3.78 -4.86
CA ALA A 35 9.57 4.46 -4.30
C ALA A 35 8.61 4.94 -5.40
N ALA A 36 9.15 5.57 -6.45
CA ALA A 36 8.37 6.02 -7.60
C ALA A 36 7.73 4.85 -8.35
N SER A 37 8.41 3.72 -8.48
CA SER A 37 7.86 2.50 -9.10
C SER A 37 6.69 1.94 -8.31
N VAL A 38 6.78 1.91 -6.97
CA VAL A 38 5.69 1.47 -6.10
C VAL A 38 4.49 2.40 -6.21
N GLU A 39 4.70 3.72 -6.13
CA GLU A 39 3.63 4.71 -6.29
C GLU A 39 2.95 4.61 -7.68
N THR A 40 3.74 4.46 -8.73
CA THR A 40 3.25 4.32 -10.11
C THR A 40 2.45 3.05 -10.25
N MET A 41 2.99 1.92 -9.82
CA MET A 41 2.31 0.63 -9.92
C MET A 41 1.02 0.59 -9.11
N PHE A 42 1.03 1.16 -7.90
CA PHE A 42 -0.20 1.28 -7.11
C PHE A 42 -1.28 2.08 -7.85
N ARG A 43 -0.90 3.19 -8.47
CA ARG A 43 -1.82 4.04 -9.23
C ARG A 43 -2.33 3.34 -10.50
N GLU A 44 -1.44 2.70 -11.26
CA GLU A 44 -1.78 1.98 -12.48
C GLU A 44 -2.68 0.78 -12.19
N GLN A 45 -2.34 -0.05 -11.22
CA GLN A 45 -3.16 -1.18 -10.79
C GLN A 45 -4.54 -0.73 -10.32
N SER A 46 -4.59 0.33 -9.49
CA SER A 46 -5.87 0.90 -9.05
C SER A 46 -6.69 1.44 -10.22
N ALA A 47 -6.06 2.05 -11.22
CA ALA A 47 -6.76 2.56 -12.41
C ALA A 47 -7.31 1.42 -13.27
N GLU A 48 -6.57 0.34 -13.47
CA GLU A 48 -7.02 -0.85 -14.18
C GLU A 48 -8.18 -1.53 -13.45
N ASP A 49 -8.05 -1.73 -12.15
CA ASP A 49 -9.11 -2.31 -11.32
C ASP A 49 -10.38 -1.45 -11.34
N ILE A 50 -10.26 -0.11 -11.31
CA ILE A 50 -11.40 0.81 -11.46
C ILE A 50 -12.08 0.62 -12.82
N GLN A 51 -11.34 0.57 -13.91
CA GLN A 51 -11.90 0.40 -15.24
C GLN A 51 -12.63 -0.95 -15.36
N LEU A 52 -12.05 -2.00 -14.83
CA LEU A 52 -12.67 -3.32 -14.79
C LEU A 52 -13.99 -3.31 -14.02
N VAL A 53 -13.98 -2.77 -12.80
CA VAL A 53 -15.19 -2.68 -11.97
C VAL A 53 -16.25 -1.85 -12.66
N ARG A 54 -15.89 -0.72 -13.27
CA ARG A 54 -16.81 0.14 -14.02
C ARG A 54 -17.46 -0.59 -15.17
N SER A 55 -16.69 -1.31 -15.99
CA SER A 55 -17.22 -2.07 -17.13
C SER A 55 -18.23 -3.13 -16.67
N ILE A 56 -17.94 -3.82 -15.56
CA ILE A 56 -18.87 -4.80 -14.99
C ILE A 56 -20.15 -4.11 -14.47
N MET A 57 -20.01 -3.00 -13.77
CA MET A 57 -21.16 -2.25 -13.24
C MET A 57 -22.05 -1.71 -14.36
N GLU A 58 -21.48 -1.22 -15.46
CA GLU A 58 -22.23 -0.76 -16.61
C GLU A 58 -23.08 -1.88 -17.24
N LEU A 59 -22.59 -3.13 -17.24
CA LEU A 59 -23.39 -4.29 -17.67
C LEU A 59 -24.51 -4.61 -16.67
N VAL A 60 -24.22 -4.59 -15.38
CA VAL A 60 -25.20 -4.84 -14.32
C VAL A 60 -26.32 -3.78 -14.33
N LEU A 61 -25.98 -2.51 -14.59
CA LEU A 61 -26.94 -1.41 -14.65
C LEU A 61 -27.92 -1.52 -15.86
N GLN A 62 -27.62 -2.35 -16.87
CA GLN A 62 -28.48 -2.59 -18.03
C GLN A 62 -29.46 -3.75 -17.79
N ASP A 63 -29.34 -4.50 -16.69
CA ASP A 63 -30.21 -5.63 -16.38
C ASP A 63 -31.58 -5.15 -15.87
N GLN A 64 -32.62 -5.36 -16.69
CA GLN A 64 -34.00 -4.95 -16.39
C GLN A 64 -34.61 -5.71 -15.20
N HIS A 65 -34.17 -6.95 -14.95
CA HIS A 65 -34.67 -7.72 -13.81
C HIS A 65 -34.13 -7.16 -12.49
N LEU A 66 -32.84 -6.78 -12.48
CA LEU A 66 -32.22 -6.11 -11.35
C LEU A 66 -32.82 -4.72 -11.13
N GLU A 67 -33.05 -3.95 -12.20
CA GLU A 67 -33.72 -2.65 -12.12
C GLU A 67 -35.12 -2.76 -11.48
N THR A 68 -35.92 -3.70 -11.98
CA THR A 68 -37.28 -3.96 -11.46
C THR A 68 -37.24 -4.33 -9.98
N ALA A 69 -36.34 -5.23 -9.60
CA ALA A 69 -36.21 -5.66 -8.21
C ALA A 69 -35.71 -4.50 -7.30
N LEU A 70 -34.82 -3.63 -7.79
CA LEU A 70 -34.36 -2.45 -7.03
C LEU A 70 -35.48 -1.44 -6.84
N ARG A 71 -36.28 -1.14 -7.86
CA ARG A 71 -37.46 -0.27 -7.76
C ARG A 71 -38.48 -0.80 -6.75
N ALA A 72 -38.70 -2.10 -6.77
CA ALA A 72 -39.61 -2.77 -5.82
C ALA A 72 -39.00 -2.90 -4.42
N ARG A 73 -37.72 -2.57 -4.23
CA ARG A 73 -36.93 -2.83 -3.00
C ARG A 73 -36.99 -4.30 -2.57
N ASP A 74 -37.11 -5.21 -3.55
CA ASP A 74 -37.16 -6.63 -3.33
C ASP A 74 -35.76 -7.20 -3.10
N ARG A 75 -35.36 -7.23 -1.83
CA ARG A 75 -34.05 -7.70 -1.39
C ARG A 75 -33.79 -9.16 -1.74
N GLN A 76 -34.81 -9.99 -1.63
CA GLN A 76 -34.67 -11.43 -1.90
C GLN A 76 -34.40 -11.64 -3.39
N ARG A 77 -35.19 -11.00 -4.24
CA ARG A 77 -35.01 -11.08 -5.68
C ARG A 77 -33.67 -10.52 -6.15
N LEU A 78 -33.25 -9.39 -5.59
CA LEU A 78 -31.90 -8.82 -5.83
C LEU A 78 -30.81 -9.81 -5.43
N LEU A 79 -30.93 -10.46 -4.27
CA LEU A 79 -29.95 -11.44 -3.78
C LEU A 79 -29.88 -12.66 -4.73
N GLU A 80 -31.02 -13.22 -5.12
CA GLU A 80 -31.08 -14.36 -6.03
C GLU A 80 -30.41 -14.08 -7.37
N LEU A 81 -30.70 -12.92 -7.96
CA LEU A 81 -30.14 -12.52 -9.25
C LEU A 81 -28.65 -12.16 -9.16
N SER A 82 -28.22 -11.53 -8.06
CA SER A 82 -26.86 -11.01 -7.91
C SER A 82 -25.85 -12.02 -7.37
N THR A 83 -26.30 -13.07 -6.67
CA THR A 83 -25.39 -14.07 -6.09
C THR A 83 -24.55 -14.79 -7.16
N PRO A 84 -25.11 -15.26 -8.29
CA PRO A 84 -24.31 -15.84 -9.37
C PRO A 84 -23.30 -14.86 -9.96
N ILE A 85 -23.72 -13.60 -10.14
CA ILE A 85 -22.85 -12.53 -10.66
C ILE A 85 -21.68 -12.32 -9.70
N LEU A 86 -21.95 -12.14 -8.40
CA LEU A 86 -20.88 -11.93 -7.40
C LEU A 86 -19.91 -13.10 -7.37
N ASN A 87 -20.41 -14.35 -7.43
CA ASN A 87 -19.54 -15.52 -7.41
C ASN A 87 -18.59 -15.55 -8.61
N ASP A 88 -19.07 -15.21 -9.79
CA ASP A 88 -18.25 -15.16 -11.00
C ASP A 88 -17.21 -14.01 -10.94
N ILE A 89 -17.66 -12.79 -10.64
CA ILE A 89 -16.75 -11.63 -10.58
C ILE A 89 -15.75 -11.72 -9.41
N ARG A 90 -16.11 -12.38 -8.32
CA ARG A 90 -15.18 -12.67 -7.22
C ARG A 90 -14.08 -13.63 -7.66
N ALA A 91 -14.44 -14.71 -8.32
CA ALA A 91 -13.49 -15.73 -8.77
C ALA A 91 -12.54 -15.23 -9.84
N ARG A 92 -13.02 -14.40 -10.78
CA ARG A 92 -12.24 -13.93 -11.94
C ARG A 92 -11.57 -12.58 -11.72
N ASN A 93 -12.21 -11.69 -10.98
CA ASN A 93 -11.88 -10.26 -10.97
C ASN A 93 -11.58 -9.72 -9.55
N ARG A 94 -11.54 -10.58 -8.52
CA ARG A 94 -11.26 -10.18 -7.13
C ARG A 94 -12.25 -9.16 -6.54
N ILE A 95 -13.43 -8.98 -7.17
CA ILE A 95 -14.46 -8.08 -6.65
C ILE A 95 -15.16 -8.78 -5.48
N THR A 96 -14.97 -8.25 -4.28
CA THR A 96 -15.45 -8.87 -3.03
C THR A 96 -16.70 -8.21 -2.47
N HIS A 97 -16.98 -6.99 -2.90
CA HIS A 97 -18.09 -6.16 -2.43
C HIS A 97 -19.07 -5.85 -3.55
N PHE A 98 -20.36 -6.09 -3.28
CA PHE A 98 -21.45 -5.78 -4.20
C PHE A 98 -22.66 -5.33 -3.39
N TYR A 99 -23.04 -4.05 -3.54
CA TYR A 99 -24.03 -3.37 -2.72
C TYR A 99 -25.10 -2.69 -3.55
N TYR A 100 -26.35 -2.80 -3.09
CA TYR A 100 -27.48 -1.98 -3.52
C TYR A 100 -27.82 -1.00 -2.40
N ILE A 101 -27.85 0.28 -2.72
CA ILE A 101 -28.04 1.37 -1.75
C ILE A 101 -29.19 2.23 -2.24
N LEU A 102 -30.12 2.60 -1.35
CA LEU A 102 -31.26 3.46 -1.66
C LEU A 102 -30.84 4.92 -1.89
N PRO A 103 -31.70 5.76 -2.52
CA PRO A 103 -31.38 7.16 -2.78
C PRO A 103 -31.04 7.99 -1.53
N ASP A 104 -31.59 7.63 -0.36
CA ASP A 104 -31.31 8.24 0.93
C ASP A 104 -30.02 7.73 1.59
N ARG A 105 -29.25 6.89 0.88
CA ARG A 105 -28.04 6.19 1.32
C ARG A 105 -28.29 5.08 2.34
N THR A 106 -29.50 4.60 2.50
CA THR A 106 -29.76 3.39 3.29
C THR A 106 -29.28 2.15 2.54
N MET A 107 -28.54 1.28 3.22
CA MET A 107 -28.10 -0.01 2.67
C MET A 107 -29.30 -0.94 2.47
N LEU A 108 -29.66 -1.19 1.22
CA LEU A 108 -30.73 -2.14 0.90
C LEU A 108 -30.21 -3.58 0.96
N LEU A 109 -29.09 -3.85 0.30
CA LEU A 109 -28.54 -5.20 0.24
C LEU A 109 -27.00 -5.18 0.10
N ARG A 110 -26.34 -5.97 0.93
CA ARG A 110 -24.97 -6.43 0.72
C ARG A 110 -25.02 -7.86 0.21
N VAL A 111 -24.72 -8.09 -1.05
CA VAL A 111 -24.86 -9.43 -1.67
C VAL A 111 -23.99 -10.47 -0.96
N GLN A 112 -22.78 -10.09 -0.55
CA GLN A 112 -21.86 -10.96 0.21
C GLN A 112 -22.21 -11.11 1.70
N ALA A 113 -23.11 -10.29 2.24
CA ALA A 113 -23.50 -10.31 3.65
C ALA A 113 -24.98 -9.89 3.82
N PRO A 114 -25.93 -10.66 3.31
CA PRO A 114 -27.33 -10.24 3.16
C PRO A 114 -28.07 -9.96 4.47
N THR A 115 -27.56 -10.46 5.59
CA THR A 115 -28.11 -10.17 6.92
C THR A 115 -27.77 -8.79 7.44
N LYS A 116 -26.74 -8.12 6.87
CA LYS A 116 -26.30 -6.78 7.26
C LYS A 116 -26.87 -5.73 6.31
N HIS A 117 -27.96 -5.08 6.73
CA HIS A 117 -28.66 -4.07 5.93
C HIS A 117 -29.36 -3.05 6.83
N GLY A 118 -29.90 -1.97 6.24
CA GLY A 118 -30.71 -0.95 6.92
C GLY A 118 -29.87 0.19 7.55
N ASP A 119 -28.55 0.06 7.60
CA ASP A 119 -27.67 1.11 8.08
C ASP A 119 -27.48 2.20 7.01
N ARG A 120 -27.27 3.45 7.46
CA ARG A 120 -26.98 4.57 6.59
C ARG A 120 -25.51 4.58 6.22
N ILE A 121 -25.24 4.71 4.92
CA ILE A 121 -23.89 4.73 4.39
C ILE A 121 -23.38 6.18 4.32
N ASP A 122 -22.30 6.42 5.04
CA ASP A 122 -21.67 7.75 5.11
C ASP A 122 -20.22 7.72 4.57
N ARG A 123 -20.06 7.14 3.39
CA ARG A 123 -18.78 7.05 2.69
C ARG A 123 -18.62 8.16 1.67
N PHE A 124 -17.40 8.65 1.54
CA PHE A 124 -17.07 9.77 0.65
C PHE A 124 -17.35 9.45 -0.82
N VAL A 125 -16.99 8.24 -1.25
CA VAL A 125 -17.24 7.77 -2.64
C VAL A 125 -18.73 7.84 -2.97
N LEU A 126 -19.59 7.36 -2.09
CA LEU A 126 -21.04 7.41 -2.29
C LEU A 126 -21.60 8.82 -2.20
N GLN A 127 -21.10 9.64 -1.27
CA GLN A 127 -21.51 11.06 -1.15
C GLN A 127 -21.19 11.85 -2.41
N GLU A 128 -20.00 11.64 -2.99
CA GLU A 128 -19.61 12.31 -4.23
C GLU A 128 -20.41 11.82 -5.44
N ALA A 129 -20.68 10.52 -5.53
CA ALA A 129 -21.58 9.99 -6.56
C ALA A 129 -22.99 10.60 -6.45
N GLN A 130 -23.51 10.76 -5.22
CA GLN A 130 -24.79 11.42 -4.98
C GLN A 130 -24.77 12.91 -5.33
N ARG A 131 -23.74 13.63 -4.89
CA ARG A 131 -23.61 15.08 -5.10
C ARG A 131 -23.47 15.45 -6.58
N THR A 132 -22.72 14.64 -7.34
CA THR A 132 -22.41 14.92 -8.74
C THR A 132 -23.42 14.31 -9.71
N GLY A 133 -24.20 13.32 -9.28
CA GLY A 133 -25.04 12.50 -10.16
C GLY A 133 -24.25 11.67 -11.17
N LYS A 134 -22.95 11.49 -10.94
CA LYS A 134 -22.02 10.76 -11.80
C LYS A 134 -21.32 9.66 -11.02
N PRO A 135 -20.78 8.63 -11.71
CA PRO A 135 -19.93 7.65 -11.05
C PRO A 135 -18.75 8.30 -10.34
N PHE A 136 -18.44 7.79 -9.15
CA PHE A 136 -17.28 8.22 -8.38
C PHE A 136 -16.55 7.00 -7.80
N TRP A 137 -15.23 7.12 -7.60
CA TRP A 137 -14.41 5.98 -7.18
C TRP A 137 -13.17 6.42 -6.41
N GLY A 138 -12.58 5.48 -5.69
CA GLY A 138 -11.29 5.62 -5.04
C GLY A 138 -11.10 4.70 -3.83
N ASN A 139 -9.91 4.79 -3.27
CA ASN A 139 -9.57 4.03 -2.08
C ASN A 139 -10.18 4.66 -0.85
N GLU A 140 -10.99 3.91 -0.14
CA GLU A 140 -11.69 4.39 1.04
C GLU A 140 -11.67 3.39 2.19
N GLN A 141 -11.51 3.93 3.38
CA GLN A 141 -11.59 3.14 4.61
C GLN A 141 -13.05 2.83 4.95
N GLY A 142 -13.34 1.55 5.18
CA GLY A 142 -14.61 1.12 5.74
C GLY A 142 -14.69 1.36 7.24
N PRO A 143 -15.91 1.47 7.81
CA PRO A 143 -16.11 1.75 9.24
C PRO A 143 -15.57 0.64 10.16
N LEU A 144 -15.32 -0.54 9.61
CA LEU A 144 -14.82 -1.72 10.32
C LEU A 144 -13.32 -1.97 10.07
N GLY A 145 -12.60 -0.97 9.55
CA GLY A 145 -11.16 -1.06 9.34
C GLY A 145 -10.72 -1.69 8.02
N SER A 146 -11.64 -2.15 7.16
CA SER A 146 -11.26 -2.57 5.81
C SER A 146 -10.85 -1.36 4.97
N PHE A 147 -9.81 -1.51 4.17
CA PHE A 147 -9.45 -0.53 3.16
C PHE A 147 -9.80 -1.13 1.80
N THR A 148 -10.59 -0.40 1.01
CA THR A 148 -11.22 -0.96 -0.18
C THR A 148 -11.18 0.04 -1.32
N LEU A 149 -10.79 -0.39 -2.50
CA LEU A 149 -11.04 0.36 -3.72
C LEU A 149 -12.52 0.24 -4.05
N ARG A 150 -13.25 1.35 -4.02
CA ARG A 150 -14.70 1.40 -4.23
C ARG A 150 -15.05 2.17 -5.47
N VAL A 151 -16.08 1.70 -6.15
CA VAL A 151 -16.72 2.38 -7.27
C VAL A 151 -18.21 2.44 -6.98
N ALA A 152 -18.79 3.64 -7.00
CA ALA A 152 -20.21 3.88 -6.82
C ALA A 152 -20.83 4.51 -8.07
N TYR A 153 -21.92 3.94 -8.54
CA TYR A 153 -22.71 4.42 -9.66
C TYR A 153 -24.11 4.83 -9.21
N PRO A 154 -24.59 6.02 -9.53
CA PRO A 154 -26.02 6.31 -9.45
C PRO A 154 -26.77 5.44 -10.48
N TRP A 155 -27.77 4.70 -10.03
CA TRP A 155 -28.66 3.96 -10.93
C TRP A 155 -29.81 4.89 -11.33
N ILE A 156 -29.72 5.36 -12.55
CA ILE A 156 -30.70 6.31 -13.12
C ILE A 156 -31.61 5.54 -14.06
N SER A 157 -32.92 5.64 -13.86
CA SER A 157 -33.93 5.07 -14.73
C SER A 157 -35.05 6.06 -14.95
N ASN A 158 -35.39 6.32 -16.21
CA ASN A 158 -36.38 7.31 -16.62
C ASN A 158 -36.08 8.75 -16.10
N GLY A 159 -34.78 9.07 -15.97
CA GLY A 159 -34.34 10.39 -15.46
C GLY A 159 -34.34 10.54 -13.93
N GLU A 160 -34.70 9.48 -13.21
CA GLU A 160 -34.78 9.47 -11.74
C GLU A 160 -33.73 8.54 -11.14
N VAL A 161 -33.08 8.95 -10.05
CA VAL A 161 -32.14 8.11 -9.31
C VAL A 161 -32.95 7.12 -8.45
N ILE A 162 -32.94 5.84 -8.82
CA ILE A 162 -33.64 4.76 -8.09
C ILE A 162 -32.79 4.15 -6.98
N GLY A 163 -31.50 4.42 -6.97
CA GLY A 163 -30.53 3.92 -5.99
C GLY A 163 -29.12 4.10 -6.46
N TYR A 164 -28.20 3.43 -5.77
CA TYR A 164 -26.78 3.37 -6.11
C TYR A 164 -26.33 1.91 -6.14
N LEU A 165 -25.52 1.59 -7.14
CA LEU A 165 -24.75 0.37 -7.18
C LEU A 165 -23.34 0.68 -6.70
N GLU A 166 -22.81 -0.12 -5.76
CA GLU A 166 -21.42 0.03 -5.31
C GLU A 166 -20.74 -1.34 -5.35
N MET A 167 -19.57 -1.39 -5.97
CA MET A 167 -18.68 -2.55 -5.96
C MET A 167 -17.30 -2.19 -5.43
N GLY A 168 -16.53 -3.20 -4.97
CA GLY A 168 -15.21 -2.94 -4.44
C GLY A 168 -14.29 -4.15 -4.43
N ILE A 169 -12.98 -3.83 -4.45
CA ILE A 169 -11.86 -4.77 -4.36
C ILE A 169 -11.13 -4.48 -3.06
N GLU A 170 -10.76 -5.51 -2.32
CA GLU A 170 -9.99 -5.35 -1.09
C GLU A 170 -8.54 -4.93 -1.40
N PHE A 171 -8.00 -4.09 -0.53
CA PHE A 171 -6.67 -3.49 -0.70
C PHE A 171 -5.55 -4.53 -0.63
N GLU A 172 -5.76 -5.61 0.12
CA GLU A 172 -4.83 -6.73 0.24
C GLU A 172 -4.49 -7.35 -1.11
N ASP A 173 -5.45 -7.45 -2.01
CA ASP A 173 -5.26 -7.99 -3.36
C ASP A 173 -4.35 -7.09 -4.21
N ILE A 174 -4.46 -5.77 -4.04
CA ILE A 174 -3.61 -4.79 -4.70
C ILE A 174 -2.17 -4.91 -4.17
N MET A 175 -2.01 -5.02 -2.84
CA MET A 175 -0.69 -5.18 -2.22
C MET A 175 0.00 -6.48 -2.65
N GLN A 176 -0.75 -7.57 -2.78
CA GLN A 176 -0.20 -8.83 -3.28
C GLN A 176 0.27 -8.72 -4.73
N SER A 177 -0.42 -7.97 -5.57
CA SER A 177 0.02 -7.70 -6.94
C SER A 177 1.32 -6.92 -6.99
N ILE A 178 1.45 -5.86 -6.17
CA ILE A 178 2.68 -5.05 -6.05
C ILE A 178 3.85 -5.92 -5.58
N LYS A 179 3.64 -6.73 -4.54
CA LYS A 179 4.64 -7.69 -4.06
C LYS A 179 5.18 -8.57 -5.17
N ASN A 180 4.29 -9.19 -5.93
CA ASN A 180 4.67 -10.18 -6.95
C ASN A 180 5.38 -9.53 -8.16
N PHE A 181 4.98 -8.32 -8.53
CA PHE A 181 5.54 -7.65 -9.70
C PHE A 181 6.88 -6.97 -9.41
N LEU A 182 7.02 -6.31 -8.27
CA LEU A 182 8.26 -5.59 -7.91
C LEU A 182 9.24 -6.42 -7.09
N ASP A 183 8.87 -7.65 -6.72
CA ASP A 183 9.66 -8.51 -5.82
C ASP A 183 10.02 -7.80 -4.51
N VAL A 184 9.00 -7.21 -3.88
CA VAL A 184 9.12 -6.50 -2.61
C VAL A 184 8.15 -7.07 -1.59
N GLN A 185 8.40 -6.82 -0.30
CA GLN A 185 7.38 -7.02 0.72
C GLN A 185 6.75 -5.67 1.06
N VAL A 186 5.46 -5.72 1.41
CA VAL A 186 4.69 -4.51 1.69
C VAL A 186 3.94 -4.67 3.00
N LEU A 187 3.97 -3.61 3.83
CA LEU A 187 3.14 -3.47 5.01
C LEU A 187 2.37 -2.15 4.93
N VAL A 188 1.13 -2.17 5.37
CA VAL A 188 0.25 -0.98 5.39
C VAL A 188 -0.08 -0.66 6.83
N ALA A 189 0.42 0.46 7.32
CA ALA A 189 0.14 0.97 8.65
C ALA A 189 -0.76 2.19 8.57
N ILE A 190 -1.88 2.18 9.30
CA ILE A 190 -2.85 3.28 9.33
C ILE A 190 -2.88 3.90 10.71
N ASN A 191 -2.94 5.22 10.78
CA ASN A 191 -3.04 5.97 12.02
C ASN A 191 -4.36 5.64 12.74
N LYS A 192 -4.27 5.32 14.03
CA LYS A 192 -5.42 4.99 14.89
C LYS A 192 -6.45 6.11 15.01
N SER A 193 -6.06 7.37 14.78
CA SER A 193 -6.98 8.51 14.80
C SER A 193 -8.11 8.41 13.78
N PHE A 194 -7.94 7.56 12.75
CA PHE A 194 -8.97 7.30 11.73
C PHE A 194 -9.93 6.17 12.09
N PHE A 195 -9.75 5.52 13.23
CA PHE A 195 -10.57 4.40 13.67
C PHE A 195 -11.30 4.69 14.99
N ASP A 196 -12.50 4.16 15.10
CA ASP A 196 -13.18 3.97 16.37
C ASP A 196 -12.73 2.62 16.96
N ARG A 197 -12.10 2.64 18.13
CA ARG A 197 -11.54 1.43 18.76
C ARG A 197 -12.60 0.35 18.97
N ALA A 198 -13.78 0.69 19.46
CA ALA A 198 -14.82 -0.30 19.77
C ALA A 198 -15.31 -0.99 18.49
N LYS A 199 -15.52 -0.21 17.41
CA LYS A 199 -15.90 -0.78 16.10
C LYS A 199 -14.79 -1.60 15.48
N TRP A 200 -13.54 -1.20 15.67
CA TRP A 200 -12.37 -1.96 15.23
C TRP A 200 -12.32 -3.33 15.93
N GLU A 201 -12.35 -3.34 17.26
CA GLU A 201 -12.29 -4.57 18.05
C GLU A 201 -13.46 -5.53 17.73
N GLU A 202 -14.69 -4.99 17.56
CA GLU A 202 -15.85 -5.78 17.12
C GLU A 202 -15.63 -6.41 15.74
N ALA A 203 -15.03 -5.67 14.82
CA ALA A 203 -14.75 -6.18 13.47
C ALA A 203 -13.67 -7.25 13.50
N GLN A 204 -12.58 -7.01 14.25
CA GLN A 204 -11.46 -7.94 14.35
C GLN A 204 -11.83 -9.24 15.06
N ALA A 205 -12.77 -9.21 15.99
CA ALA A 205 -13.27 -10.43 16.66
C ALA A 205 -13.89 -11.46 15.70
N LYS A 206 -14.26 -11.04 14.49
CA LYS A 206 -14.85 -11.89 13.42
C LYS A 206 -13.82 -12.34 12.39
N ASN A 207 -12.58 -11.85 12.47
CA ASN A 207 -11.53 -12.17 11.53
C ASN A 207 -10.78 -13.45 11.92
N VAL A 208 -10.39 -14.23 10.92
CA VAL A 208 -9.56 -15.43 11.12
C VAL A 208 -8.18 -15.07 11.69
N ARG A 209 -7.67 -13.90 11.32
CA ARG A 209 -6.40 -13.35 11.82
C ARG A 209 -6.67 -11.92 12.30
N PRO A 210 -7.05 -11.74 13.56
CA PRO A 210 -7.32 -10.42 14.09
C PRO A 210 -6.02 -9.60 14.18
N VAL A 211 -6.13 -8.32 13.86
CA VAL A 211 -5.05 -7.35 14.03
C VAL A 211 -5.21 -6.69 15.40
N PRO A 212 -4.26 -6.86 16.33
CA PRO A 212 -4.36 -6.30 17.67
C PRO A 212 -4.34 -4.77 17.64
N TRP A 213 -5.26 -4.16 18.40
CA TRP A 213 -5.26 -2.70 18.52
C TRP A 213 -4.02 -2.18 19.25
N ASP A 214 -3.59 -2.84 20.31
CA ASP A 214 -2.54 -2.36 21.21
C ASP A 214 -1.12 -2.82 20.82
N GLU A 215 -0.94 -3.39 19.62
CA GLU A 215 0.37 -3.84 19.14
C GLU A 215 1.35 -2.66 18.97
N PHE A 216 0.88 -1.51 18.46
CA PHE A 216 1.68 -0.28 18.30
C PHE A 216 0.94 0.93 18.88
N PRO A 217 1.66 1.97 19.36
CA PRO A 217 1.01 3.13 20.00
C PRO A 217 0.11 3.95 19.07
N ALA A 218 0.60 4.29 17.87
CA ALA A 218 -0.02 5.27 16.98
C ALA A 218 -0.73 4.65 15.77
N VAL A 219 -0.35 3.44 15.36
CA VAL A 219 -0.82 2.82 14.13
C VAL A 219 -1.39 1.42 14.35
N VAL A 220 -2.20 0.95 13.41
CA VAL A 220 -2.55 -0.46 13.22
C VAL A 220 -1.98 -0.94 11.90
N VAL A 221 -1.34 -2.10 11.88
CA VAL A 221 -0.83 -2.72 10.63
C VAL A 221 -1.96 -3.49 9.98
N LEU A 222 -2.65 -2.82 9.08
CA LEU A 222 -3.88 -3.32 8.47
C LEU A 222 -3.63 -4.53 7.55
N SER A 223 -2.55 -4.47 6.78
CA SER A 223 -2.19 -5.51 5.82
C SER A 223 -0.69 -5.68 5.76
N ARG A 224 -0.25 -6.90 5.50
CA ARG A 224 1.16 -7.23 5.29
C ARG A 224 1.32 -8.43 4.36
N THR A 225 2.35 -8.38 3.55
CA THR A 225 2.73 -9.51 2.68
C THR A 225 3.80 -10.41 3.32
N THR A 226 4.36 -10.01 4.46
CA THR A 226 5.29 -10.81 5.27
C THR A 226 4.53 -11.72 6.24
N PRO A 227 5.04 -12.90 6.60
CA PRO A 227 4.44 -13.75 7.64
C PRO A 227 4.36 -13.03 8.99
N GLU A 228 5.43 -12.32 9.35
CA GLU A 228 5.56 -11.54 10.58
C GLU A 228 6.07 -10.14 10.28
N ILE A 229 5.88 -9.21 11.22
CA ILE A 229 6.45 -7.86 11.12
C ILE A 229 7.93 -7.98 11.53
N PRO A 230 8.89 -7.61 10.68
CA PRO A 230 10.31 -7.64 11.06
C PRO A 230 10.57 -6.79 12.32
N ALA A 231 11.39 -7.31 13.26
CA ALA A 231 11.64 -6.63 14.52
C ALA A 231 12.10 -5.16 14.40
N PRO A 232 12.96 -4.77 13.41
CA PRO A 232 13.30 -3.37 13.20
C PRO A 232 12.10 -2.51 12.73
N ILE A 233 11.16 -3.09 11.98
CA ILE A 233 9.92 -2.39 11.56
C ILE A 233 8.95 -2.28 12.74
N ALA A 234 8.85 -3.32 13.56
CA ALA A 234 8.08 -3.26 14.81
C ALA A 234 8.62 -2.16 15.73
N ALA A 235 9.95 -2.04 15.88
CA ALA A 235 10.59 -0.96 16.63
C ALA A 235 10.31 0.42 16.03
N TYR A 236 10.33 0.53 14.68
CA TYR A 236 9.95 1.75 13.97
C TYR A 236 8.52 2.16 14.29
N PHE A 237 7.54 1.25 14.17
CA PHE A 237 6.13 1.52 14.49
C PHE A 237 5.93 1.83 16.00
N GLY A 238 6.70 1.17 16.86
CA GLY A 238 6.68 1.43 18.31
C GLY A 238 7.18 2.84 18.70
N ALA A 239 8.10 3.39 17.90
CA ALA A 239 8.66 4.73 18.09
C ALA A 239 7.89 5.82 17.33
N LEU A 240 6.92 5.44 16.49
CA LEU A 240 6.17 6.36 15.65
C LEU A 240 5.30 7.25 16.55
N LYS A 241 5.59 8.54 16.53
CA LYS A 241 4.73 9.58 17.04
C LYS A 241 4.05 10.21 15.82
N GLU A 242 3.28 11.20 15.89
CA GLU A 242 2.45 11.77 14.82
C GLU A 242 3.18 12.26 13.53
N GLN A 243 4.48 12.00 13.37
CA GLN A 243 5.24 12.48 12.21
C GLN A 243 5.37 11.41 11.13
N HIS A 244 4.66 11.63 10.04
CA HIS A 244 4.75 10.85 8.81
C HIS A 244 5.66 11.58 7.80
N GLY A 245 6.36 10.83 6.97
CA GLY A 245 7.20 11.39 5.91
C GLY A 245 7.98 10.31 5.18
N LYS A 246 8.39 10.59 3.94
CA LYS A 246 9.25 9.66 3.18
C LYS A 246 10.53 9.41 3.96
N ARG A 247 10.75 8.16 4.37
CA ARG A 247 11.94 7.71 5.11
C ARG A 247 12.51 6.48 4.43
N THR A 248 13.80 6.33 4.58
CA THR A 248 14.47 5.14 4.08
C THR A 248 15.60 4.76 5.01
N PHE A 249 15.73 3.48 5.27
CA PHE A 249 16.79 2.89 6.11
C PHE A 249 16.99 1.43 5.73
N GLU A 250 18.13 0.88 6.12
CA GLU A 250 18.44 -0.54 5.93
C GLU A 250 18.16 -1.30 7.22
N ILE A 251 17.63 -2.51 7.08
CA ILE A 251 17.41 -3.43 8.20
C ILE A 251 18.03 -4.79 7.91
N ASP A 252 18.47 -5.46 8.97
CA ASP A 252 18.76 -6.88 8.91
C ASP A 252 17.46 -7.67 9.18
N TRP A 253 17.10 -8.55 8.25
CA TRP A 253 15.89 -9.36 8.32
C TRP A 253 16.15 -10.77 7.76
N GLU A 254 15.95 -11.79 8.60
CA GLU A 254 16.10 -13.21 8.20
C GLU A 254 17.42 -13.52 7.47
N GLN A 255 18.55 -13.04 7.99
CA GLN A 255 19.90 -13.15 7.39
C GLN A 255 20.06 -12.42 6.04
N ARG A 256 19.14 -11.55 5.71
CA ARG A 256 19.17 -10.67 4.54
C ARG A 256 19.31 -9.23 4.96
N VAL A 257 19.79 -8.42 4.04
CA VAL A 257 19.74 -6.95 4.19
C VAL A 257 18.57 -6.46 3.36
N ALA A 258 17.59 -5.85 4.03
CA ALA A 258 16.46 -5.24 3.35
C ALA A 258 16.54 -3.71 3.40
N GLN A 259 16.29 -3.09 2.26
CA GLN A 259 16.05 -1.66 2.18
C GLN A 259 14.59 -1.38 2.50
N THR A 260 14.37 -0.57 3.52
CA THR A 260 13.04 -0.10 3.89
C THR A 260 12.78 1.25 3.25
N ILE A 261 11.65 1.38 2.59
CA ILE A 261 11.15 2.63 2.00
C ILE A 261 9.78 2.87 2.59
N VAL A 262 9.62 4.00 3.28
CA VAL A 262 8.35 4.42 3.87
C VAL A 262 7.76 5.52 3.00
N VAL A 263 6.53 5.28 2.52
CA VAL A 263 5.78 6.21 1.67
C VAL A 263 4.48 6.56 2.37
N PRO A 264 4.24 7.83 2.68
CA PRO A 264 2.94 8.25 3.22
C PRO A 264 1.86 8.08 2.15
N PHE A 265 0.67 7.69 2.56
CA PHE A 265 -0.47 7.65 1.67
C PHE A 265 -1.68 8.37 2.27
N ALA A 266 -2.49 8.96 1.40
CA ALA A 266 -3.61 9.79 1.78
C ALA A 266 -4.95 9.20 1.31
N ASN A 267 -6.03 9.61 1.96
CA ASN A 267 -7.39 9.33 1.51
C ASN A 267 -7.80 10.26 0.36
N LEU A 268 -9.02 10.05 -0.17
CA LEU A 268 -9.58 10.86 -1.25
C LEU A 268 -9.80 12.34 -0.89
N ARG A 269 -9.74 12.69 0.40
CA ARG A 269 -9.81 14.08 0.89
C ARG A 269 -8.43 14.73 1.03
N GLY A 270 -7.36 14.01 0.66
CA GLY A 270 -5.98 14.49 0.82
C GLY A 270 -5.45 14.42 2.26
N GLN A 271 -6.16 13.79 3.19
CA GLN A 271 -5.68 13.57 4.54
C GLN A 271 -4.75 12.37 4.57
N GLU A 272 -3.58 12.54 5.15
CA GLU A 272 -2.61 11.45 5.32
C GLU A 272 -3.15 10.40 6.30
N LEU A 273 -3.45 9.21 5.77
CA LEU A 273 -4.02 8.11 6.54
C LEU A 273 -2.98 7.32 7.31
N GLY A 274 -1.79 7.19 6.73
CA GLY A 274 -0.76 6.32 7.28
C GLY A 274 0.41 6.13 6.33
N GLU A 275 1.07 4.98 6.44
CA GLU A 275 2.32 4.69 5.76
C GLU A 275 2.27 3.34 5.04
N LEU A 276 2.78 3.34 3.81
CA LEU A 276 3.14 2.14 3.07
C LEU A 276 4.62 1.86 3.32
N VAL A 277 4.94 0.75 3.98
CA VAL A 277 6.31 0.33 4.24
C VAL A 277 6.68 -0.76 3.24
N VAL A 278 7.65 -0.47 2.38
CA VAL A 278 8.15 -1.36 1.34
C VAL A 278 9.52 -1.88 1.76
N LEU A 279 9.67 -3.21 1.74
CA LEU A 279 10.92 -3.90 2.04
C LEU A 279 11.45 -4.55 0.76
N ARG A 280 12.62 -4.14 0.32
CA ARG A 280 13.33 -4.69 -0.84
C ARG A 280 14.58 -5.41 -0.40
N ASP A 281 14.75 -6.65 -0.81
CA ASP A 281 15.99 -7.39 -0.58
C ASP A 281 17.15 -6.75 -1.37
N ILE A 282 18.18 -6.32 -0.66
CA ILE A 282 19.40 -5.74 -1.22
C ILE A 282 20.65 -6.51 -0.78
N THR A 283 20.51 -7.74 -0.32
CA THR A 283 21.61 -8.53 0.26
C THR A 283 22.82 -8.62 -0.66
N LEU A 284 22.60 -8.92 -1.94
CA LEU A 284 23.69 -8.99 -2.93
C LEU A 284 24.36 -7.63 -3.13
N ARG A 285 23.58 -6.56 -3.26
CA ARG A 285 24.10 -5.19 -3.44
C ARG A 285 24.86 -4.70 -2.21
N ALA A 286 24.36 -5.01 -1.02
CA ALA A 286 25.03 -4.69 0.23
C ALA A 286 26.38 -5.42 0.35
N ALA A 287 26.44 -6.70 -0.04
CA ALA A 287 27.66 -7.48 -0.09
C ALA A 287 28.66 -6.93 -1.12
N GLU A 288 28.21 -6.59 -2.33
CA GLU A 288 29.04 -5.94 -3.36
C GLU A 288 29.61 -4.60 -2.90
N ARG A 289 28.78 -3.76 -2.28
CA ARG A 289 29.21 -2.49 -1.68
C ARG A 289 30.29 -2.71 -0.63
N ARG A 290 30.14 -3.69 0.26
CA ARG A 290 31.12 -4.02 1.29
C ARG A 290 32.42 -4.52 0.67
N ARG A 291 32.34 -5.40 -0.33
CA ARG A 291 33.53 -5.90 -1.07
C ARG A 291 34.24 -4.75 -1.78
N GLY A 292 33.52 -3.85 -2.43
CA GLY A 292 34.08 -2.67 -3.07
C GLY A 292 34.83 -1.77 -2.09
N LEU A 293 34.25 -1.48 -0.92
CA LEU A 293 34.93 -0.70 0.12
C LEU A 293 36.21 -1.38 0.61
N ILE A 294 36.17 -2.68 0.89
CA ILE A 294 37.35 -3.44 1.30
C ILE A 294 38.43 -3.41 0.21
N GLY A 295 38.02 -3.60 -1.06
CA GLY A 295 38.94 -3.53 -2.21
C GLY A 295 39.64 -2.17 -2.31
N VAL A 296 38.88 -1.08 -2.19
CA VAL A 296 39.42 0.29 -2.21
C VAL A 296 40.44 0.50 -1.09
N VAL A 297 40.11 0.09 0.13
CA VAL A 297 41.03 0.20 1.29
C VAL A 297 42.29 -0.62 1.08
N LEU A 298 42.16 -1.87 0.62
CA LEU A 298 43.30 -2.76 0.35
C LEU A 298 44.23 -2.19 -0.73
N VAL A 299 43.70 -1.80 -1.89
CA VAL A 299 44.47 -1.25 -2.98
C VAL A 299 45.19 0.03 -2.53
N SER A 300 44.47 0.90 -1.83
CA SER A 300 45.04 2.14 -1.29
C SER A 300 46.20 1.88 -0.31
N THR A 301 46.01 0.86 0.55
CA THR A 301 47.06 0.48 1.53
C THR A 301 48.29 -0.13 0.83
N ILE A 302 48.10 -1.00 -0.16
CA ILE A 302 49.20 -1.62 -0.92
C ILE A 302 49.98 -0.56 -1.71
N VAL A 303 49.28 0.30 -2.46
CA VAL A 303 49.91 1.37 -3.25
C VAL A 303 50.62 2.36 -2.32
N GLY A 304 49.95 2.73 -1.23
CA GLY A 304 50.52 3.63 -0.24
C GLY A 304 51.74 3.06 0.45
N GLY A 305 51.66 1.83 0.92
CA GLY A 305 52.80 1.16 1.56
C GLY A 305 53.96 0.91 0.59
N GLY A 306 53.64 0.51 -0.67
CA GLY A 306 54.68 0.31 -1.71
C GLY A 306 55.43 1.59 -2.07
N LEU A 307 54.74 2.70 -2.23
CA LEU A 307 55.35 3.99 -2.48
C LEU A 307 56.17 4.48 -1.28
N MET A 308 55.72 4.27 -0.04
CA MET A 308 56.50 4.59 1.16
C MET A 308 57.80 3.80 1.23
N LEU A 309 57.74 2.48 0.96
CA LEU A 309 58.94 1.65 0.90
C LEU A 309 59.91 2.10 -0.22
N PHE A 310 59.38 2.36 -1.42
CA PHE A 310 60.19 2.86 -2.53
C PHE A 310 60.94 4.13 -2.16
N PHE A 311 60.30 5.14 -1.60
CA PHE A 311 60.94 6.37 -1.18
C PHE A 311 61.75 6.25 0.12
N HIS A 312 61.63 5.19 0.88
CA HIS A 312 62.51 4.92 2.01
C HIS A 312 63.87 4.37 1.58
N PHE A 313 63.92 3.63 0.47
CA PHE A 313 65.14 3.00 -0.05
C PHE A 313 65.84 3.85 -1.15
N LEU A 314 65.25 4.93 -1.60
CA LEU A 314 65.86 5.95 -2.45
C LEU A 314 66.51 7.03 -1.58
#